data_16f875e68142e13f23a49e2c5fc90ed8
#
_entry.id   16f875e68142e13f23a49e2c5fc90ed8
#
_cell.length_a   1.000
_cell.length_b   1.000
_cell.length_c   1.000
_cell.angle_alpha   90.00
_cell.angle_beta   90.00
_cell.angle_gamma   90.00
#
_symmetry.space_group_name_H-M   'P 1'
#
loop_
_entity.id
_entity.type
_entity.pdbx_description
1 polymer ?
#
loop_
_entity_poly.entity_id
_entity_poly.type
_entity_poly.pdbx_seq_one_letter_code
_entity_poly.pdbx_strand_id
1 'polypeptide(L)'
;MSGLAAQAQTIKPAVAAQPAQLKPVSETTKTTLPDPHSLPAPGTEFYTAKRGEAIPTIARHFVSKTSYLTSSELADAIRSVNHKSESSNILKANETIVIPGILSAPITAKTIPVPKDFEVRAVYLTGVMAASDHGIRIIKHWREVGGNAVVFDIKDSDGSVNIPFEYPLLGEHKVYIHDPAKFVHFLHQQNMHAIARIAMFRDEALVKAHPELAVQSRKNHTAWRENGKLVWTDPSNPKVQDYDIALAKHVAQLGVDEIQFDYVRFPAEGDQKDAMFEFQKGQPEASSTEPDQPCAADATPAAALEGQKNGAKPGTSAKSAKAPKGRKTGCLASKSHGMQRSDVIAGFLKRAYGELHPTGVLLSLDVFGVMAWQRQVDLSHTGQDIVQMAHYCDVLSPMIYPSHFFGMDNIPHPGDEPAHFIGESMDRFELITKGEGVVIRPWLQAFHWRTKTYSPEYIKIQVETAKSKGGVGFLFWNAANDYSKPFTAMPEMKEANFKQGTKDPKYFRGDELPTPTVQAALTPAN
;
A
#
# COMPACT_ATOMS: atom_id res chain seq x y z
N MET A 1 -65.87 26.49 36.43
CA MET A 1 -66.13 27.69 35.63
C MET A 1 -65.23 27.62 34.39
N SER A 2 -65.83 27.71 33.20
CA SER A 2 -65.29 28.00 31.87
C SER A 2 -64.14 27.07 31.37
N GLY A 3 -64.25 26.11 30.55
CA GLY A 3 -65.05 25.93 29.33
C GLY A 3 -64.32 26.55 28.11
N LEU A 4 -63.42 25.78 27.45
CA LEU A 4 -63.02 26.10 26.08
C LEU A 4 -62.96 24.79 25.29
N ALA A 5 -63.94 24.66 24.41
CA ALA A 5 -64.09 23.59 23.47
C ALA A 5 -63.13 23.80 22.27
N ALA A 6 -62.30 22.82 21.93
CA ALA A 6 -61.56 22.80 20.70
C ALA A 6 -62.38 22.12 19.58
N GLN A 7 -62.66 22.88 18.54
CA GLN A 7 -63.34 22.41 17.35
C GLN A 7 -62.42 21.52 16.48
N ALA A 8 -62.83 20.28 16.26
CA ALA A 8 -62.20 19.40 15.30
C ALA A 8 -62.64 19.79 13.87
N GLN A 9 -61.69 20.20 13.03
CA GLN A 9 -61.91 20.37 11.60
C GLN A 9 -61.76 19.04 10.89
N THR A 10 -62.84 18.60 10.31
CA THR A 10 -62.91 17.40 9.44
C THR A 10 -62.23 17.68 8.11
N ILE A 11 -61.09 17.01 7.82
CA ILE A 11 -60.46 17.03 6.53
C ILE A 11 -61.14 16.00 5.62
N LYS A 12 -61.71 16.48 4.51
CA LYS A 12 -62.26 15.60 3.47
C LYS A 12 -61.13 14.84 2.75
N PRO A 13 -61.34 13.54 2.41
CA PRO A 13 -60.31 12.79 1.65
C PRO A 13 -60.25 13.30 0.20
N ALA A 14 -59.01 13.51 -0.28
CA ALA A 14 -58.75 13.84 -1.67
C ALA A 14 -59.06 12.65 -2.58
N VAL A 15 -59.76 12.93 -3.66
CA VAL A 15 -60.11 11.97 -4.70
C VAL A 15 -58.83 11.47 -5.39
N ALA A 16 -58.64 10.16 -5.40
CA ALA A 16 -57.53 9.51 -6.11
C ALA A 16 -57.66 9.75 -7.64
N ALA A 17 -56.63 10.36 -8.21
CA ALA A 17 -56.51 10.48 -9.66
C ALA A 17 -56.22 9.08 -10.25
N GLN A 18 -56.99 8.67 -11.24
CA GLN A 18 -56.77 7.44 -12.00
C GLN A 18 -55.45 7.53 -12.77
N PRO A 19 -54.64 6.44 -12.85
CA PRO A 19 -53.43 6.44 -13.65
C PRO A 19 -53.77 6.51 -15.14
N ALA A 20 -53.13 7.45 -15.83
CA ALA A 20 -53.23 7.59 -17.28
C ALA A 20 -52.73 6.30 -17.95
N GLN A 21 -53.56 5.70 -18.77
CA GLN A 21 -53.19 4.57 -19.63
C GLN A 21 -52.17 5.06 -20.67
N LEU A 22 -50.90 4.64 -20.51
CA LEU A 22 -49.90 4.75 -21.54
C LEU A 22 -50.28 3.82 -22.71
N LYS A 23 -50.54 4.41 -23.86
CA LYS A 23 -50.69 3.67 -25.11
C LYS A 23 -49.34 3.02 -25.45
N PRO A 24 -49.29 1.76 -25.94
CA PRO A 24 -48.07 1.14 -26.38
C PRO A 24 -47.59 1.86 -27.65
N VAL A 25 -46.45 2.55 -27.55
CA VAL A 25 -45.70 3.01 -28.71
C VAL A 25 -45.00 1.79 -29.29
N SER A 26 -45.63 1.16 -30.27
CA SER A 26 -44.97 0.18 -31.12
C SER A 26 -44.24 0.93 -32.24
N GLU A 27 -43.04 1.36 -31.96
CA GLU A 27 -42.08 1.67 -33.01
C GLU A 27 -40.94 0.66 -32.92
N THR A 28 -40.99 -0.34 -33.76
CA THR A 28 -39.87 -1.17 -34.18
C THR A 28 -38.87 -0.26 -34.89
N THR A 29 -38.01 0.40 -34.15
CA THR A 29 -36.83 1.04 -34.73
C THR A 29 -36.00 -0.08 -35.35
N LYS A 30 -36.04 -0.21 -36.66
CA LYS A 30 -35.07 -0.99 -37.42
C LYS A 30 -33.70 -0.40 -37.09
N THR A 31 -32.93 -1.15 -36.32
CA THR A 31 -31.50 -0.83 -36.05
C THR A 31 -30.79 -0.87 -37.39
N THR A 32 -30.69 0.28 -38.04
CA THR A 32 -29.82 0.45 -39.21
C THR A 32 -28.38 0.39 -38.70
N LEU A 33 -27.58 -0.51 -39.28
CA LEU A 33 -26.13 -0.47 -39.11
C LEU A 33 -25.64 0.95 -39.38
N PRO A 34 -24.66 1.47 -38.63
CA PRO A 34 -24.15 2.81 -38.85
C PRO A 34 -23.68 2.93 -40.31
N ASP A 35 -24.07 4.01 -40.94
CA ASP A 35 -23.62 4.35 -42.31
C ASP A 35 -22.08 4.44 -42.27
N PRO A 36 -21.35 3.67 -43.10
CA PRO A 36 -19.90 3.74 -43.16
C PRO A 36 -19.34 5.11 -43.57
N HIS A 37 -20.20 6.01 -44.02
CA HIS A 37 -19.86 7.41 -44.36
C HIS A 37 -20.22 8.42 -43.26
N SER A 38 -20.86 7.99 -42.18
CA SER A 38 -21.11 8.85 -41.01
C SER A 38 -19.86 8.98 -40.15
N LEU A 39 -19.60 10.19 -39.63
CA LEU A 39 -18.55 10.39 -38.63
C LEU A 39 -18.98 9.71 -37.32
N PRO A 40 -18.05 9.04 -36.63
CA PRO A 40 -18.37 8.44 -35.35
C PRO A 40 -18.76 9.50 -34.31
N ALA A 41 -19.65 9.17 -33.41
CA ALA A 41 -20.00 10.04 -32.30
C ALA A 41 -18.74 10.36 -31.44
N PRO A 42 -18.67 11.56 -30.82
CA PRO A 42 -17.54 11.88 -29.93
C PRO A 42 -17.26 10.77 -28.92
N GLY A 43 -15.99 10.44 -28.71
CA GLY A 43 -15.59 9.33 -27.82
C GLY A 43 -15.85 7.93 -28.36
N THR A 44 -16.13 7.78 -29.65
CA THR A 44 -16.27 6.48 -30.31
C THR A 44 -15.40 6.38 -31.57
N GLU A 45 -15.12 5.16 -32.02
CA GLU A 45 -14.41 4.87 -33.27
C GLU A 45 -15.13 3.72 -33.98
N PHE A 46 -15.27 3.79 -35.31
CA PHE A 46 -15.75 2.69 -36.11
C PHE A 46 -14.60 1.71 -36.41
N TYR A 47 -14.86 0.44 -36.20
CA TYR A 47 -13.94 -0.63 -36.52
C TYR A 47 -14.57 -1.65 -37.45
N THR A 48 -13.91 -1.95 -38.57
CA THR A 48 -14.36 -2.98 -39.50
C THR A 48 -13.65 -4.28 -39.21
N ALA A 49 -14.39 -5.29 -38.77
CA ALA A 49 -13.87 -6.56 -38.32
C ALA A 49 -13.29 -7.40 -39.48
N LYS A 50 -12.21 -8.08 -39.23
CA LYS A 50 -11.63 -9.10 -40.11
C LYS A 50 -12.41 -10.41 -39.96
N ARG A 51 -12.27 -11.30 -40.92
CA ARG A 51 -12.92 -12.62 -40.88
C ARG A 51 -12.51 -13.42 -39.64
N GLY A 52 -13.48 -13.81 -38.84
CA GLY A 52 -13.26 -14.64 -37.63
C GLY A 52 -12.71 -13.87 -36.43
N GLU A 53 -12.70 -12.57 -36.48
CA GLU A 53 -12.25 -11.72 -35.36
C GLU A 53 -13.32 -11.70 -34.26
N ALA A 54 -12.87 -11.73 -33.01
CA ALA A 54 -13.76 -11.76 -31.86
C ALA A 54 -13.71 -10.45 -31.06
N ILE A 55 -14.85 -10.05 -30.48
CA ILE A 55 -14.96 -8.84 -29.63
C ILE A 55 -13.89 -8.79 -28.53
N PRO A 56 -13.58 -9.87 -27.78
CA PRO A 56 -12.50 -9.81 -26.79
C PRO A 56 -11.11 -9.54 -27.38
N THR A 57 -10.86 -9.95 -28.63
CA THR A 57 -9.59 -9.65 -29.32
C THR A 57 -9.50 -8.19 -29.71
N ILE A 58 -10.58 -7.64 -30.23
CA ILE A 58 -10.70 -6.21 -30.57
C ILE A 58 -10.56 -5.37 -29.28
N ALA A 59 -11.24 -5.74 -28.21
CA ALA A 59 -11.13 -5.07 -26.93
C ALA A 59 -9.70 -5.01 -26.41
N ARG A 60 -8.93 -6.13 -26.48
CA ARG A 60 -7.51 -6.11 -26.13
C ARG A 60 -6.68 -5.14 -26.96
N HIS A 61 -7.03 -4.99 -28.24
CA HIS A 61 -6.32 -4.06 -29.12
C HIS A 61 -6.63 -2.59 -28.80
N PHE A 62 -7.87 -2.29 -28.40
CA PHE A 62 -8.32 -0.92 -28.19
C PHE A 62 -8.25 -0.43 -26.74
N VAL A 63 -8.12 -1.31 -25.74
CA VAL A 63 -8.21 -0.94 -24.32
C VAL A 63 -7.26 0.19 -23.92
N SER A 64 -6.06 0.25 -24.49
CA SER A 64 -5.08 1.31 -24.23
C SER A 64 -5.53 2.69 -24.73
N LYS A 65 -6.39 2.72 -25.75
CA LYS A 65 -6.93 3.97 -26.35
C LYS A 65 -8.25 4.42 -25.74
N THR A 66 -8.77 3.68 -24.77
CA THR A 66 -10.10 3.91 -24.18
C THR A 66 -10.01 4.25 -22.69
N SER A 67 -11.12 4.71 -22.12
CA SER A 67 -11.25 4.97 -20.68
C SER A 67 -11.39 3.69 -19.84
N TYR A 68 -11.61 2.53 -20.44
CA TYR A 68 -11.79 1.26 -19.73
C TYR A 68 -10.45 0.72 -19.21
N LEU A 69 -10.46 0.18 -18.01
CA LEU A 69 -9.25 -0.37 -17.38
C LEU A 69 -8.87 -1.73 -17.94
N THR A 70 -9.85 -2.58 -18.22
CA THR A 70 -9.61 -3.94 -18.68
C THR A 70 -10.23 -4.19 -20.04
N SER A 71 -9.67 -5.16 -20.76
CA SER A 71 -10.24 -5.60 -22.03
C SER A 71 -11.60 -6.29 -21.86
N SER A 72 -11.89 -6.83 -20.68
CA SER A 72 -13.18 -7.41 -20.35
C SER A 72 -14.26 -6.33 -20.25
N GLU A 73 -14.01 -5.26 -19.48
CA GLU A 73 -14.92 -4.11 -19.38
C GLU A 73 -15.19 -3.49 -20.76
N LEU A 74 -14.14 -3.31 -21.56
CA LEU A 74 -14.32 -2.80 -22.93
C LEU A 74 -15.10 -3.76 -23.82
N ALA A 75 -14.88 -5.07 -23.72
CA ALA A 75 -15.65 -6.06 -24.50
C ALA A 75 -17.13 -6.02 -24.16
N ASP A 76 -17.48 -5.88 -22.89
CA ASP A 76 -18.89 -5.74 -22.44
C ASP A 76 -19.50 -4.43 -22.97
N ALA A 77 -18.76 -3.33 -22.92
CA ALA A 77 -19.18 -2.05 -23.47
C ALA A 77 -19.36 -2.12 -25.00
N ILE A 78 -18.46 -2.77 -25.75
CA ILE A 78 -18.59 -3.00 -27.19
C ILE A 78 -19.87 -3.82 -27.47
N ARG A 79 -20.14 -4.91 -26.71
CA ARG A 79 -21.37 -5.69 -26.89
C ARG A 79 -22.60 -4.83 -26.67
N SER A 80 -22.61 -4.08 -25.58
CA SER A 80 -23.75 -3.23 -25.22
C SER A 80 -24.09 -2.21 -26.32
N VAL A 81 -23.10 -1.42 -26.77
CA VAL A 81 -23.30 -0.38 -27.78
C VAL A 81 -23.70 -0.95 -29.15
N ASN A 82 -23.22 -2.16 -29.49
CA ASN A 82 -23.51 -2.81 -30.77
C ASN A 82 -24.67 -3.82 -30.69
N HIS A 83 -25.43 -3.85 -29.59
CA HIS A 83 -26.57 -4.74 -29.36
C HIS A 83 -26.21 -6.23 -29.59
N LYS A 84 -25.00 -6.64 -29.16
CA LYS A 84 -24.53 -8.03 -29.26
C LYS A 84 -24.79 -8.78 -27.94
N SER A 85 -25.18 -10.04 -28.06
CA SER A 85 -25.27 -10.93 -26.90
C SER A 85 -23.90 -11.50 -26.52
N GLU A 86 -23.77 -12.03 -25.32
CA GLU A 86 -22.54 -12.72 -24.87
C GLU A 86 -22.15 -13.91 -25.74
N SER A 87 -23.15 -14.58 -26.35
CA SER A 87 -22.91 -15.68 -27.28
C SER A 87 -22.43 -15.23 -28.67
N SER A 88 -22.55 -13.94 -29.02
CA SER A 88 -22.19 -13.37 -30.32
C SER A 88 -20.80 -12.73 -30.30
N ASN A 89 -19.78 -13.46 -29.84
CA ASN A 89 -18.42 -12.93 -29.75
C ASN A 89 -17.67 -12.84 -31.06
N ILE A 90 -18.02 -13.70 -32.06
CA ILE A 90 -17.34 -13.74 -33.37
C ILE A 90 -18.11 -12.84 -34.34
N LEU A 91 -17.40 -11.93 -34.98
CA LEU A 91 -17.97 -10.99 -35.95
C LEU A 91 -17.90 -11.55 -37.37
N LYS A 92 -18.83 -11.11 -38.21
CA LYS A 92 -18.78 -11.41 -39.64
C LYS A 92 -17.66 -10.61 -40.31
N ALA A 93 -17.12 -11.13 -41.40
CA ALA A 93 -16.15 -10.38 -42.19
C ALA A 93 -16.78 -9.09 -42.72
N ASN A 94 -16.04 -7.98 -42.60
CA ASN A 94 -16.47 -6.63 -42.98
C ASN A 94 -17.66 -6.09 -42.15
N GLU A 95 -17.97 -6.68 -41.03
CA GLU A 95 -18.93 -6.11 -40.07
C GLU A 95 -18.33 -4.90 -39.38
N THR A 96 -19.01 -3.75 -39.46
CA THR A 96 -18.57 -2.53 -38.78
C THR A 96 -19.21 -2.46 -37.40
N ILE A 97 -18.40 -2.24 -36.37
CA ILE A 97 -18.83 -2.07 -34.99
C ILE A 97 -18.33 -0.73 -34.44
N VAL A 98 -19.01 -0.25 -33.41
CA VAL A 98 -18.63 0.95 -32.66
C VAL A 98 -17.77 0.54 -31.48
N ILE A 99 -16.59 1.15 -31.32
CA ILE A 99 -15.74 1.03 -30.14
C ILE A 99 -16.03 2.24 -29.25
N PRO A 100 -16.59 2.07 -28.05
CA PRO A 100 -16.88 3.18 -27.14
C PRO A 100 -15.68 3.54 -26.27
N GLY A 101 -15.75 4.72 -25.68
CA GLY A 101 -14.79 5.17 -24.66
C GLY A 101 -13.45 5.61 -25.21
N ILE A 102 -13.34 5.89 -26.51
CA ILE A 102 -12.11 6.37 -27.15
C ILE A 102 -11.72 7.73 -26.54
N LEU A 103 -10.47 7.81 -26.11
CA LEU A 103 -9.88 8.99 -25.51
C LEU A 103 -9.29 9.91 -26.58
N SER A 104 -9.50 11.21 -26.44
CA SER A 104 -8.84 12.23 -27.26
C SER A 104 -7.38 12.47 -26.88
N ALA A 105 -7.01 12.14 -25.63
CA ALA A 105 -5.65 12.19 -25.08
C ALA A 105 -5.50 11.12 -24.00
N PRO A 106 -4.28 10.66 -23.71
CA PRO A 106 -4.02 9.74 -22.59
C PRO A 106 -4.54 10.30 -21.26
N ILE A 107 -5.06 9.43 -20.41
CA ILE A 107 -5.45 9.79 -19.05
C ILE A 107 -4.19 10.10 -18.25
N THR A 108 -4.23 11.22 -17.53
CA THR A 108 -3.22 11.58 -16.54
C THR A 108 -3.87 11.59 -15.16
N ALA A 109 -3.15 11.14 -14.15
CA ALA A 109 -3.53 11.34 -12.76
C ALA A 109 -2.60 12.38 -12.12
N LYS A 110 -3.06 12.99 -11.05
CA LYS A 110 -2.28 13.90 -10.21
C LYS A 110 -2.36 13.44 -8.78
N THR A 111 -1.25 13.54 -8.09
CA THR A 111 -1.19 13.32 -6.64
C THR A 111 -2.24 14.17 -5.94
N ILE A 112 -3.03 13.55 -5.08
CA ILE A 112 -4.02 14.22 -4.24
C ILE A 112 -3.40 14.39 -2.86
N PRO A 113 -2.95 15.60 -2.48
CA PRO A 113 -2.29 15.80 -1.21
C PRO A 113 -3.24 15.52 -0.04
N VAL A 114 -2.79 14.70 0.88
CA VAL A 114 -3.47 14.45 2.14
C VAL A 114 -2.50 14.72 3.30
N PRO A 115 -3.00 15.14 4.49
CA PRO A 115 -2.14 15.21 5.66
C PRO A 115 -1.69 13.79 6.05
N LYS A 116 -0.48 13.64 6.57
CA LYS A 116 0.08 12.34 6.96
C LYS A 116 -0.75 11.60 8.03
N ASP A 117 -1.53 12.32 8.83
CA ASP A 117 -2.46 11.80 9.83
C ASP A 117 -3.86 11.48 9.24
N PHE A 118 -4.02 11.50 7.91
CA PHE A 118 -5.20 10.97 7.25
C PHE A 118 -5.36 9.48 7.56
N GLU A 119 -6.52 9.08 8.08
CA GLU A 119 -6.80 7.70 8.47
C GLU A 119 -6.96 6.80 7.24
N VAL A 120 -5.89 6.15 6.83
CA VAL A 120 -5.88 5.19 5.72
C VAL A 120 -6.40 3.83 6.18
N ARG A 121 -7.30 3.24 5.41
CA ARG A 121 -7.82 1.88 5.57
C ARG A 121 -7.61 1.15 4.24
N ALA A 122 -6.52 0.38 4.14
CA ALA A 122 -6.09 -0.20 2.88
C ALA A 122 -6.10 -1.72 2.86
N VAL A 123 -6.26 -2.26 1.65
CA VAL A 123 -5.90 -3.64 1.30
C VAL A 123 -4.73 -3.62 0.31
N TYR A 124 -3.92 -4.67 0.35
CA TYR A 124 -2.82 -4.88 -0.58
C TYR A 124 -3.27 -5.65 -1.82
N LEU A 125 -2.77 -5.27 -2.97
CA LEU A 125 -2.93 -6.00 -4.24
C LEU A 125 -1.58 -6.23 -4.89
N THR A 126 -1.33 -7.48 -5.31
CA THR A 126 -0.19 -7.77 -6.20
C THR A 126 -0.36 -7.02 -7.52
N GLY A 127 0.72 -6.74 -8.25
CA GLY A 127 0.65 -6.05 -9.54
C GLY A 127 -0.24 -6.77 -10.56
N VAL A 128 -0.20 -8.12 -10.57
CA VAL A 128 -1.11 -8.95 -11.38
C VAL A 128 -2.58 -8.76 -11.00
N MET A 129 -2.86 -8.71 -9.71
CA MET A 129 -4.22 -8.53 -9.21
C MET A 129 -4.75 -7.13 -9.50
N ALA A 130 -3.95 -6.10 -9.28
CA ALA A 130 -4.31 -4.70 -9.53
C ALA A 130 -4.76 -4.48 -10.99
N ALA A 131 -4.13 -5.18 -11.94
CA ALA A 131 -4.45 -5.09 -13.38
C ALA A 131 -5.62 -6.00 -13.83
N SER A 132 -6.28 -6.72 -12.92
CA SER A 132 -7.28 -7.73 -13.26
C SER A 132 -8.71 -7.27 -12.94
N ASP A 133 -9.69 -7.84 -13.65
CA ASP A 133 -11.12 -7.66 -13.32
C ASP A 133 -11.43 -8.08 -11.88
N HIS A 134 -10.70 -9.08 -11.35
CA HIS A 134 -10.89 -9.52 -9.97
C HIS A 134 -10.40 -8.46 -8.98
N GLY A 135 -9.23 -7.87 -9.22
CA GLY A 135 -8.71 -6.76 -8.41
C GLY A 135 -9.63 -5.54 -8.42
N ILE A 136 -10.19 -5.20 -9.58
CA ILE A 136 -11.19 -4.11 -9.68
C ILE A 136 -12.42 -4.41 -8.81
N ARG A 137 -12.90 -5.67 -8.80
CA ARG A 137 -14.02 -6.07 -7.90
C ARG A 137 -13.63 -5.99 -6.43
N ILE A 138 -12.40 -6.39 -6.06
CA ILE A 138 -11.88 -6.23 -4.69
C ILE A 138 -11.89 -4.76 -4.29
N ILE A 139 -11.36 -3.86 -5.13
CA ILE A 139 -11.31 -2.42 -4.87
C ILE A 139 -12.71 -1.84 -4.65
N LYS A 140 -13.65 -2.12 -5.56
CA LYS A 140 -15.03 -1.64 -5.46
C LYS A 140 -15.70 -2.13 -4.18
N HIS A 141 -15.58 -3.43 -3.88
CA HIS A 141 -16.16 -4.01 -2.66
C HIS A 141 -15.47 -3.47 -1.40
N TRP A 142 -14.14 -3.27 -1.43
CA TRP A 142 -13.41 -2.66 -0.33
C TRP A 142 -13.93 -1.24 -0.02
N ARG A 143 -14.22 -0.47 -1.07
CA ARG A 143 -14.84 0.85 -0.92
C ARG A 143 -16.23 0.78 -0.28
N GLU A 144 -17.07 -0.16 -0.70
CA GLU A 144 -18.42 -0.36 -0.18
C GLU A 144 -18.42 -0.66 1.33
N VAL A 145 -17.50 -1.48 1.80
CA VAL A 145 -17.38 -1.86 3.22
C VAL A 145 -16.63 -0.83 4.07
N GLY A 146 -16.19 0.29 3.51
CA GLY A 146 -15.59 1.41 4.25
C GLY A 146 -14.09 1.56 4.12
N GLY A 147 -13.45 0.82 3.21
CA GLY A 147 -12.07 1.07 2.81
C GLY A 147 -11.94 2.39 2.04
N ASN A 148 -10.76 3.01 2.09
CA ASN A 148 -10.48 4.28 1.43
C ASN A 148 -9.08 4.35 0.80
N ALA A 149 -8.37 3.23 0.73
CA ALA A 149 -7.04 3.17 0.16
C ALA A 149 -6.73 1.78 -0.42
N VAL A 150 -5.78 1.74 -1.34
CA VAL A 150 -5.25 0.51 -1.92
C VAL A 150 -3.73 0.61 -2.00
N VAL A 151 -3.04 -0.40 -1.47
CA VAL A 151 -1.61 -0.62 -1.71
C VAL A 151 -1.47 -1.57 -2.89
N PHE A 152 -0.68 -1.21 -3.89
CA PHE A 152 -0.46 -2.07 -5.06
C PHE A 152 1.00 -2.13 -5.47
N ASP A 153 1.46 -3.30 -5.94
CA ASP A 153 2.85 -3.49 -6.30
C ASP A 153 3.23 -2.83 -7.62
N ILE A 154 4.16 -1.91 -7.53
CA ILE A 154 4.95 -1.40 -8.65
C ILE A 154 6.13 -2.33 -8.92
N LYS A 155 6.89 -2.68 -7.88
CA LYS A 155 7.96 -3.68 -7.92
C LYS A 155 7.75 -4.67 -6.78
N ASP A 156 7.62 -5.96 -7.12
CA ASP A 156 7.49 -7.04 -6.14
C ASP A 156 8.85 -7.47 -5.59
N SER A 157 8.84 -8.27 -4.55
CA SER A 157 10.01 -8.76 -3.82
C SER A 157 10.84 -9.81 -4.58
N ASP A 158 10.41 -10.25 -5.75
CA ASP A 158 11.22 -11.01 -6.70
C ASP A 158 11.96 -10.14 -7.73
N GLY A 159 11.75 -8.80 -7.67
CA GLY A 159 12.30 -7.82 -8.60
C GLY A 159 11.43 -7.54 -9.83
N SER A 160 10.26 -8.16 -9.94
CA SER A 160 9.34 -7.92 -11.05
C SER A 160 8.76 -6.51 -11.00
N VAL A 161 9.06 -5.69 -12.01
CA VAL A 161 8.46 -4.37 -12.21
C VAL A 161 7.16 -4.54 -13.01
N ASN A 162 6.04 -4.10 -12.44
CA ASN A 162 4.70 -4.36 -12.97
C ASN A 162 4.17 -3.29 -13.93
N ILE A 163 4.91 -2.19 -14.12
CA ILE A 163 4.54 -1.04 -14.94
C ILE A 163 5.54 -0.81 -16.08
N PRO A 164 5.19 -0.06 -17.13
CA PRO A 164 6.17 0.40 -18.11
C PRO A 164 7.21 1.30 -17.42
N PHE A 165 8.46 0.90 -17.51
CA PHE A 165 9.60 1.66 -16.98
C PHE A 165 10.86 1.24 -17.72
N GLU A 166 11.65 2.21 -18.14
CA GLU A 166 12.91 1.98 -18.83
C GLU A 166 14.08 2.46 -17.98
N TYR A 167 15.04 1.58 -17.74
CA TYR A 167 16.26 1.91 -17.02
C TYR A 167 17.40 0.98 -17.48
N PRO A 168 18.67 1.46 -17.55
CA PRO A 168 19.77 0.67 -18.09
C PRO A 168 20.02 -0.69 -17.42
N LEU A 169 19.67 -0.82 -16.13
CA LEU A 169 19.81 -2.08 -15.39
C LEU A 169 18.60 -2.99 -15.53
N LEU A 170 17.46 -2.47 -16.00
CA LEU A 170 16.23 -3.24 -16.16
C LEU A 170 16.14 -3.71 -17.60
N GLY A 171 16.20 -5.01 -17.81
CA GLY A 171 15.97 -5.62 -19.11
C GLY A 171 14.48 -5.68 -19.49
N GLU A 172 14.17 -6.43 -20.55
CA GLU A 172 12.76 -6.73 -20.87
C GLU A 172 12.07 -7.40 -19.68
N HIS A 173 10.91 -6.88 -19.31
CA HIS A 173 10.12 -7.36 -18.18
C HIS A 173 8.65 -7.44 -18.54
N LYS A 174 7.92 -8.25 -17.78
CA LYS A 174 6.49 -8.43 -17.99
C LYS A 174 5.72 -7.32 -17.29
N VAL A 175 5.07 -6.48 -18.08
CA VAL A 175 4.19 -5.44 -17.60
C VAL A 175 2.80 -6.01 -17.36
N TYR A 176 2.23 -5.78 -16.17
CA TYR A 176 0.86 -6.15 -15.83
C TYR A 176 -0.06 -4.92 -15.80
N ILE A 177 0.37 -3.82 -15.21
CA ILE A 177 -0.36 -2.55 -15.18
C ILE A 177 0.11 -1.70 -16.36
N HIS A 178 -0.49 -1.93 -17.53
CA HIS A 178 -0.06 -1.29 -18.77
C HIS A 178 -0.22 0.22 -18.80
N ASP A 179 -1.19 0.77 -18.07
CA ASP A 179 -1.45 2.19 -17.93
C ASP A 179 -1.64 2.54 -16.45
N PRO A 180 -0.53 2.74 -15.72
CA PRO A 180 -0.60 3.02 -14.29
C PRO A 180 -1.25 4.37 -13.97
N ALA A 181 -1.13 5.38 -14.82
CA ALA A 181 -1.81 6.66 -14.60
C ALA A 181 -3.35 6.51 -14.71
N LYS A 182 -3.83 5.71 -15.65
CA LYS A 182 -5.25 5.35 -15.76
C LYS A 182 -5.73 4.57 -14.52
N PHE A 183 -4.92 3.65 -14.01
CA PHE A 183 -5.26 2.89 -12.81
C PHE A 183 -5.33 3.80 -11.58
N VAL A 184 -4.37 4.70 -11.39
CA VAL A 184 -4.41 5.70 -10.31
C VAL A 184 -5.63 6.62 -10.45
N HIS A 185 -5.92 7.10 -11.66
CA HIS A 185 -7.13 7.89 -11.93
C HIS A 185 -8.42 7.15 -11.53
N PHE A 186 -8.51 5.85 -11.85
CA PHE A 186 -9.63 5.03 -11.42
C PHE A 186 -9.72 4.92 -9.88
N LEU A 187 -8.60 4.74 -9.17
CA LEU A 187 -8.60 4.74 -7.70
C LEU A 187 -9.15 6.07 -7.16
N HIS A 188 -8.72 7.19 -7.70
CA HIS A 188 -9.22 8.51 -7.32
C HIS A 188 -10.73 8.66 -7.59
N GLN A 189 -11.23 8.16 -8.73
CA GLN A 189 -12.67 8.13 -9.02
C GLN A 189 -13.46 7.27 -8.02
N GLN A 190 -12.83 6.24 -7.43
CA GLN A 190 -13.41 5.43 -6.35
C GLN A 190 -13.23 6.09 -4.97
N ASN A 191 -12.70 7.30 -4.86
CA ASN A 191 -12.31 7.96 -3.61
C ASN A 191 -11.33 7.10 -2.79
N MET A 192 -10.34 6.50 -3.46
CA MET A 192 -9.29 5.68 -2.86
C MET A 192 -7.96 6.40 -2.90
N HIS A 193 -7.26 6.43 -1.78
CA HIS A 193 -5.87 6.85 -1.67
C HIS A 193 -4.97 5.79 -2.33
N ALA A 194 -4.16 6.21 -3.29
CA ALA A 194 -3.33 5.34 -4.12
C ALA A 194 -1.93 5.19 -3.54
N ILE A 195 -1.62 4.02 -2.96
CA ILE A 195 -0.32 3.71 -2.36
C ILE A 195 0.46 2.76 -3.27
N ALA A 196 1.54 3.25 -3.85
CA ALA A 196 2.42 2.48 -4.74
C ALA A 196 3.54 1.81 -3.94
N ARG A 197 3.53 0.48 -3.82
CA ARG A 197 4.56 -0.25 -3.08
C ARG A 197 5.71 -0.64 -4.01
N ILE A 198 6.94 -0.41 -3.53
CA ILE A 198 8.19 -0.75 -4.21
C ILE A 198 9.07 -1.54 -3.25
N ALA A 199 9.33 -2.82 -3.58
CA ALA A 199 10.33 -3.62 -2.88
C ALA A 199 11.73 -3.14 -3.29
N MET A 200 12.52 -2.63 -2.35
CA MET A 200 13.82 -2.01 -2.65
C MET A 200 14.90 -3.06 -2.92
N PHE A 201 15.62 -3.48 -1.92
CA PHE A 201 16.85 -4.26 -2.07
C PHE A 201 16.66 -5.76 -2.19
N ARG A 202 15.45 -6.27 -2.03
CA ARG A 202 15.13 -7.66 -2.34
C ARG A 202 14.70 -7.74 -3.81
N ASP A 203 15.64 -8.10 -4.68
CA ASP A 203 15.48 -8.04 -6.13
C ASP A 203 16.21 -9.20 -6.81
N GLU A 204 15.56 -10.34 -6.90
CA GLU A 204 16.13 -11.53 -7.51
C GLU A 204 16.31 -11.37 -9.03
N ALA A 205 15.44 -10.61 -9.69
CA ALA A 205 15.53 -10.36 -11.13
C ALA A 205 16.79 -9.58 -11.46
N LEU A 206 17.07 -8.51 -10.73
CA LEU A 206 18.28 -7.70 -10.91
C LEU A 206 19.55 -8.50 -10.57
N VAL A 207 19.53 -9.29 -9.49
CA VAL A 207 20.65 -10.17 -9.10
C VAL A 207 20.98 -11.20 -10.18
N LYS A 208 19.97 -11.74 -10.87
CA LYS A 208 20.18 -12.68 -11.98
C LYS A 208 20.77 -11.99 -13.20
N ALA A 209 20.32 -10.79 -13.53
CA ALA A 209 20.81 -10.01 -14.67
C ALA A 209 22.20 -9.41 -14.41
N HIS A 210 22.46 -8.98 -13.17
CA HIS A 210 23.64 -8.25 -12.74
C HIS A 210 24.21 -8.83 -11.43
N PRO A 211 24.86 -10.01 -11.47
CA PRO A 211 25.38 -10.66 -10.26
C PRO A 211 26.40 -9.82 -9.50
N GLU A 212 27.08 -8.88 -10.17
CA GLU A 212 28.02 -7.94 -9.58
C GLU A 212 27.36 -6.88 -8.65
N LEU A 213 26.05 -6.69 -8.79
CA LEU A 213 25.27 -5.79 -7.92
C LEU A 213 24.67 -6.50 -6.72
N ALA A 214 24.79 -7.82 -6.66
CA ALA A 214 24.34 -8.63 -5.53
C ALA A 214 25.25 -8.44 -4.32
N VAL A 215 24.73 -8.74 -3.13
CA VAL A 215 25.54 -9.05 -1.97
C VAL A 215 26.55 -10.14 -2.35
N GLN A 216 27.82 -10.01 -2.02
CA GLN A 216 28.88 -10.95 -2.42
C GLN A 216 29.21 -11.95 -1.31
N SER A 217 29.57 -13.17 -1.67
CA SER A 217 30.12 -14.16 -0.75
C SER A 217 31.62 -13.91 -0.57
N ARG A 218 32.08 -13.80 0.67
CA ARG A 218 33.52 -13.68 1.01
C ARG A 218 34.28 -14.97 0.64
N LYS A 219 33.63 -16.13 0.80
CA LYS A 219 34.23 -17.44 0.57
C LYS A 219 34.38 -17.75 -0.92
N ASN A 220 33.34 -17.46 -1.71
CA ASN A 220 33.23 -17.91 -3.08
C ASN A 220 33.47 -16.81 -4.12
N HIS A 221 33.49 -15.54 -3.71
CA HIS A 221 33.60 -14.36 -4.60
C HIS A 221 32.53 -14.35 -5.72
N THR A 222 31.32 -14.81 -5.37
CA THR A 222 30.14 -14.82 -6.23
C THR A 222 28.97 -14.19 -5.50
N ALA A 223 27.83 -14.00 -6.18
CA ALA A 223 26.61 -13.54 -5.55
C ALA A 223 26.26 -14.43 -4.34
N TRP A 224 26.15 -13.79 -3.18
CA TRP A 224 25.80 -14.47 -1.93
C TRP A 224 24.36 -14.95 -1.95
N ARG A 225 24.10 -16.07 -1.28
CA ARG A 225 22.80 -16.72 -1.26
C ARG A 225 22.23 -16.79 0.15
N GLU A 226 21.22 -15.99 0.42
CA GLU A 226 20.45 -16.10 1.66
C GLU A 226 19.71 -17.46 1.67
N ASN A 227 20.08 -18.35 2.61
CA ASN A 227 19.49 -19.69 2.71
C ASN A 227 19.45 -20.46 1.37
N GLY A 228 20.50 -20.31 0.56
CA GLY A 228 20.62 -20.98 -0.74
C GLY A 228 19.90 -20.31 -1.92
N LYS A 229 19.25 -19.14 -1.69
CA LYS A 229 18.54 -18.37 -2.72
C LYS A 229 19.29 -17.08 -3.07
N LEU A 230 19.21 -16.66 -4.33
CA LEU A 230 19.72 -15.36 -4.80
C LEU A 230 18.58 -14.36 -4.75
N VAL A 231 18.57 -13.46 -3.78
CA VAL A 231 17.42 -12.56 -3.59
C VAL A 231 17.77 -11.10 -3.30
N TRP A 232 19.05 -10.80 -3.00
CA TRP A 232 19.42 -9.49 -2.50
C TRP A 232 20.43 -8.79 -3.39
N THR A 233 20.09 -7.62 -3.88
CA THR A 233 21.05 -6.62 -4.31
C THR A 233 21.74 -6.03 -3.08
N ASP A 234 22.92 -5.45 -3.26
CA ASP A 234 23.64 -4.80 -2.16
C ASP A 234 23.03 -3.43 -1.85
N PRO A 235 22.40 -3.23 -0.66
CA PRO A 235 21.81 -1.95 -0.29
C PRO A 235 22.78 -0.78 -0.27
N SER A 236 24.08 -1.04 -0.17
CA SER A 236 25.14 -0.01 -0.15
C SER A 236 25.68 0.33 -1.54
N ASN A 237 25.28 -0.41 -2.58
CA ASN A 237 25.75 -0.17 -3.94
C ASN A 237 25.06 1.07 -4.55
N PRO A 238 25.78 2.12 -4.97
CA PRO A 238 25.18 3.33 -5.51
C PRO A 238 24.29 3.10 -6.74
N LYS A 239 24.67 2.17 -7.63
CA LYS A 239 23.88 1.87 -8.83
C LYS A 239 22.53 1.26 -8.51
N VAL A 240 22.45 0.41 -7.46
CA VAL A 240 21.20 -0.16 -6.96
C VAL A 240 20.32 0.95 -6.37
N GLN A 241 20.90 1.81 -5.53
CA GLN A 241 20.17 2.94 -4.96
C GLN A 241 19.65 3.91 -6.04
N ASP A 242 20.47 4.19 -7.07
CA ASP A 242 20.08 5.04 -8.22
C ASP A 242 18.91 4.44 -8.99
N TYR A 243 18.91 3.13 -9.22
CA TYR A 243 17.83 2.42 -9.88
C TYR A 243 16.52 2.50 -9.09
N ASP A 244 16.56 2.20 -7.80
CA ASP A 244 15.38 2.22 -6.93
C ASP A 244 14.79 3.64 -6.79
N ILE A 245 15.64 4.65 -6.66
CA ILE A 245 15.20 6.06 -6.62
C ILE A 245 14.63 6.51 -7.97
N ALA A 246 15.23 6.10 -9.08
CA ALA A 246 14.72 6.44 -10.41
C ALA A 246 13.32 5.84 -10.65
N LEU A 247 13.09 4.59 -10.23
CA LEU A 247 11.76 3.97 -10.26
C LEU A 247 10.76 4.75 -9.40
N ALA A 248 11.12 5.08 -8.16
CA ALA A 248 10.26 5.83 -7.26
C ALA A 248 9.89 7.23 -7.82
N LYS A 249 10.85 7.93 -8.44
CA LYS A 249 10.59 9.23 -9.11
C LYS A 249 9.66 9.08 -10.31
N HIS A 250 9.82 8.02 -11.11
CA HIS A 250 8.90 7.72 -12.19
C HIS A 250 7.48 7.50 -11.67
N VAL A 251 7.35 6.72 -10.59
CA VAL A 251 6.05 6.43 -9.94
C VAL A 251 5.39 7.70 -9.40
N ALA A 252 6.15 8.62 -8.79
CA ALA A 252 5.61 9.90 -8.33
C ALA A 252 4.97 10.71 -9.48
N GLN A 253 5.52 10.63 -10.70
CA GLN A 253 4.97 11.32 -11.88
C GLN A 253 3.66 10.71 -12.41
N LEU A 254 3.32 9.49 -11.97
CA LEU A 254 2.08 8.81 -12.36
C LEU A 254 0.86 9.27 -11.55
N GLY A 255 1.06 10.18 -10.57
CA GLY A 255 -0.01 10.78 -9.79
C GLY A 255 -0.45 9.96 -8.59
N VAL A 256 0.36 9.00 -8.13
CA VAL A 256 0.11 8.29 -6.85
C VAL A 256 0.14 9.26 -5.67
N ASP A 257 -0.56 8.94 -4.61
CA ASP A 257 -0.66 9.81 -3.43
C ASP A 257 0.42 9.49 -2.41
N GLU A 258 0.86 8.22 -2.38
CA GLU A 258 1.86 7.72 -1.46
C GLU A 258 2.74 6.68 -2.14
N ILE A 259 4.03 6.72 -1.85
CA ILE A 259 4.99 5.68 -2.24
C ILE A 259 5.41 4.95 -0.98
N GLN A 260 5.27 3.63 -0.98
CA GLN A 260 5.62 2.76 0.14
C GLN A 260 6.84 1.92 -0.19
N PHE A 261 7.92 2.12 0.55
CA PHE A 261 9.15 1.35 0.42
C PHE A 261 9.13 0.15 1.35
N ASP A 262 9.20 -1.03 0.78
CA ASP A 262 9.41 -2.28 1.49
C ASP A 262 10.81 -2.82 1.23
N TYR A 263 11.27 -3.75 2.07
CA TYR A 263 12.62 -4.33 2.00
C TYR A 263 13.76 -3.28 2.04
N VAL A 264 13.53 -2.14 2.70
CA VAL A 264 14.56 -1.13 2.97
C VAL A 264 15.40 -1.61 4.14
N ARG A 265 16.23 -2.60 3.87
CA ARG A 265 17.08 -3.27 4.86
C ARG A 265 18.12 -4.16 4.21
N PHE A 266 19.08 -4.56 5.00
CA PHE A 266 19.99 -5.65 4.65
C PHE A 266 19.31 -7.02 4.87
N PRO A 267 19.84 -8.10 4.23
CA PRO A 267 19.36 -9.45 4.51
C PRO A 267 19.58 -9.80 5.99
N ALA A 268 18.54 -10.37 6.63
CA ALA A 268 18.56 -10.67 8.06
C ALA A 268 18.95 -12.12 8.38
N GLU A 269 18.84 -13.01 7.40
CA GLU A 269 19.01 -14.45 7.55
C GLU A 269 20.27 -14.96 6.83
N GLY A 270 20.54 -16.26 6.95
CA GLY A 270 21.67 -16.90 6.30
C GLY A 270 23.01 -16.65 7.00
N ASP A 271 24.11 -17.05 6.34
CA ASP A 271 25.49 -16.88 6.86
C ASP A 271 25.95 -15.41 6.75
N GLN A 272 25.60 -14.60 7.73
CA GLN A 272 25.95 -13.17 7.78
C GLN A 272 27.47 -12.91 7.76
N LYS A 273 28.28 -13.87 8.20
CA LYS A 273 29.74 -13.73 8.19
C LYS A 273 30.31 -13.89 6.79
N ASP A 274 29.62 -14.63 5.93
CA ASP A 274 30.00 -14.80 4.52
C ASP A 274 29.52 -13.63 3.64
N ALA A 275 28.45 -12.92 4.04
CA ALA A 275 27.94 -11.77 3.31
C ALA A 275 28.90 -10.60 3.34
N MET A 276 29.27 -10.06 2.19
CA MET A 276 30.13 -8.89 2.01
C MET A 276 29.39 -7.81 1.22
N PHE A 277 29.46 -6.58 1.73
CA PHE A 277 28.79 -5.42 1.17
C PHE A 277 29.79 -4.37 0.67
N GLU A 278 29.39 -3.57 -0.30
CA GLU A 278 30.24 -2.55 -0.93
C GLU A 278 30.80 -1.57 0.11
N PHE A 279 29.96 -1.09 1.06
CA PHE A 279 30.39 -0.13 2.08
C PHE A 279 31.49 -0.65 3.02
N GLN A 280 31.68 -1.97 3.08
CA GLN A 280 32.73 -2.59 3.91
C GLN A 280 34.09 -2.64 3.20
N LYS A 281 34.13 -2.42 1.88
CA LYS A 281 35.40 -2.42 1.13
C LYS A 281 36.25 -1.24 1.56
N GLY A 282 37.48 -1.53 1.96
CA GLY A 282 38.42 -0.50 2.40
C GLY A 282 38.28 -0.04 3.86
N GLN A 283 37.30 -0.59 4.60
CA GLN A 283 37.27 -0.40 6.05
C GLN A 283 38.25 -1.38 6.72
N PRO A 284 38.97 -0.95 7.81
CA PRO A 284 39.75 -1.90 8.59
C PRO A 284 38.86 -2.99 9.14
N GLU A 285 39.28 -4.25 9.05
CA GLU A 285 38.53 -5.37 9.63
C GLU A 285 38.24 -5.06 11.10
N ALA A 286 36.95 -4.99 11.45
CA ALA A 286 36.56 -4.82 12.83
C ALA A 286 37.05 -6.06 13.59
N SER A 287 38.00 -5.86 14.50
CA SER A 287 38.48 -6.89 15.41
C SER A 287 37.28 -7.47 16.18
N SER A 288 36.97 -8.73 15.93
CA SER A 288 35.86 -9.47 16.52
C SER A 288 36.10 -9.84 17.98
N THR A 289 36.43 -8.86 18.83
CA THR A 289 36.60 -9.10 20.27
C THR A 289 35.91 -7.99 21.05
N GLU A 290 34.88 -8.44 21.76
CA GLU A 290 34.05 -7.86 22.81
C GLU A 290 32.76 -7.15 22.34
N PRO A 291 31.60 -7.54 22.93
CA PRO A 291 30.40 -6.74 22.82
C PRO A 291 30.60 -5.44 23.59
N ASP A 292 30.41 -4.29 22.90
CA ASP A 292 30.41 -2.97 23.55
C ASP A 292 29.41 -3.00 24.73
N GLN A 293 29.90 -2.72 25.93
CA GLN A 293 29.01 -2.40 27.04
C GLN A 293 28.36 -1.04 26.75
N PRO A 294 27.03 -0.94 26.78
CA PRO A 294 26.36 0.34 26.53
C PRO A 294 26.77 1.34 27.62
N CYS A 295 27.12 2.56 27.19
CA CYS A 295 27.28 3.68 28.11
C CYS A 295 25.95 3.91 28.85
N ALA A 296 25.99 4.23 30.13
CA ALA A 296 24.83 4.46 30.99
C ALA A 296 23.90 5.62 30.53
N ALA A 297 24.23 6.31 29.42
CA ALA A 297 23.43 7.33 28.76
C ALA A 297 22.57 6.78 27.62
N ASP A 298 22.84 5.54 27.15
CA ASP A 298 22.11 4.88 26.06
C ASP A 298 21.07 3.88 26.58
N ALA A 299 20.60 4.06 27.81
CA ALA A 299 19.46 3.30 28.32
C ALA A 299 18.21 3.69 27.51
N THR A 300 17.91 2.88 26.50
CA THR A 300 16.69 2.98 25.72
C THR A 300 15.47 2.91 26.66
N PRO A 301 14.38 3.60 26.34
CA PRO A 301 13.14 3.63 27.14
C PRO A 301 12.56 2.23 27.46
N ALA A 302 12.94 1.18 26.71
CA ALA A 302 12.51 -0.20 26.94
C ALA A 302 12.93 -0.75 28.31
N ALA A 303 14.10 -0.34 28.85
CA ALA A 303 14.55 -0.78 30.18
C ALA A 303 13.75 -0.16 31.33
N ALA A 304 13.04 0.95 31.09
CA ALA A 304 12.20 1.60 32.10
C ALA A 304 10.84 0.91 32.31
N LEU A 305 10.41 0.07 31.35
CA LEU A 305 9.12 -0.64 31.43
C LEU A 305 9.19 -1.95 32.23
N GLU A 306 10.36 -2.57 32.36
CA GLU A 306 10.51 -3.82 33.14
C GLU A 306 10.61 -3.59 34.66
N GLY A 307 10.88 -2.36 35.13
CA GLY A 307 11.06 -2.02 36.55
C GLY A 307 9.78 -1.84 37.37
N GLN A 308 8.59 -1.88 36.79
CA GLN A 308 7.34 -1.54 37.50
C GLN A 308 6.45 -2.71 37.91
N LYS A 309 6.87 -3.97 37.78
CA LYS A 309 6.05 -5.15 38.14
C LYS A 309 6.49 -5.91 39.38
N ASN A 310 7.23 -5.34 40.31
CA ASN A 310 7.43 -6.00 41.62
C ASN A 310 7.03 -5.05 42.76
N GLY A 311 5.83 -5.31 43.28
CA GLY A 311 5.31 -4.63 44.46
C GLY A 311 6.11 -4.97 45.70
N ALA A 312 6.71 -3.98 46.35
CA ALA A 312 7.25 -4.05 47.69
C ALA A 312 6.55 -3.02 48.58
N LYS A 313 6.09 -3.52 49.74
CA LYS A 313 5.41 -2.76 50.81
C LYS A 313 6.30 -1.64 51.38
N PRO A 314 5.73 -0.56 51.91
CA PRO A 314 6.49 0.57 52.47
C PRO A 314 7.00 0.22 53.89
N GLY A 315 8.28 0.44 54.11
CA GLY A 315 8.95 0.32 55.41
C GLY A 315 10.03 1.38 55.57
N THR A 316 9.69 2.41 56.32
CA THR A 316 10.43 3.31 57.18
C THR A 316 11.92 3.66 56.98
N SER A 317 12.14 4.98 57.06
CA SER A 317 13.23 5.71 57.73
C SER A 317 14.39 6.22 56.90
N ALA A 318 14.41 7.52 56.82
CA ALA A 318 15.45 8.38 56.26
C ALA A 318 16.78 8.29 57.01
N LYS A 319 17.90 8.24 56.27
CA LYS A 319 19.16 8.90 56.69
C LYS A 319 19.82 9.56 55.48
N SER A 320 19.95 10.87 55.61
CA SER A 320 20.70 11.79 54.78
C SER A 320 22.14 11.32 54.58
N ALA A 321 22.59 11.12 53.33
CA ALA A 321 23.98 10.94 53.00
C ALA A 321 24.40 12.01 51.97
N LYS A 322 25.45 12.73 52.31
CA LYS A 322 26.07 13.82 51.56
C LYS A 322 26.42 13.43 50.13
N ALA A 323 26.16 14.35 49.20
CA ALA A 323 26.62 14.28 47.82
C ALA A 323 28.13 14.22 47.70
N PRO A 324 28.73 13.35 46.88
CA PRO A 324 30.13 13.42 46.52
C PRO A 324 30.32 14.48 45.42
N LYS A 325 31.34 15.33 45.66
CA LYS A 325 31.84 16.37 44.77
C LYS A 325 32.29 15.78 43.42
N GLY A 326 31.90 16.44 42.38
CA GLY A 326 32.29 16.46 40.99
C GLY A 326 33.41 15.49 40.54
N ARG A 327 33.04 14.44 39.85
CA ARG A 327 33.94 13.74 38.92
C ARG A 327 33.63 14.29 37.53
N LYS A 328 34.58 14.98 36.93
CA LYS A 328 34.54 15.41 35.53
C LYS A 328 34.42 14.14 34.67
N THR A 329 33.23 13.85 34.17
CA THR A 329 33.03 12.87 33.11
C THR A 329 33.53 13.50 31.82
N GLY A 330 34.82 13.32 31.52
CA GLY A 330 35.29 13.44 30.16
C GLY A 330 34.67 12.29 29.38
N CYS A 331 33.79 12.58 28.48
CA CYS A 331 33.48 11.65 27.41
C CYS A 331 34.76 11.35 26.67
N LEU A 332 35.27 10.13 26.78
CA LEU A 332 36.28 9.62 25.88
C LEU A 332 35.70 9.74 24.47
N ALA A 333 36.44 10.45 23.61
CA ALA A 333 36.13 10.59 22.20
C ALA A 333 35.76 9.21 21.66
N SER A 334 34.54 9.08 21.12
CA SER A 334 34.07 7.94 20.40
C SER A 334 35.18 7.51 19.43
N LYS A 335 35.70 6.29 19.61
CA LYS A 335 36.47 5.63 18.55
C LYS A 335 35.56 5.65 17.33
N SER A 336 36.03 6.19 16.22
CA SER A 336 35.32 6.22 14.97
C SER A 336 34.95 4.77 14.59
N HIS A 337 33.75 4.35 14.93
CA HIS A 337 33.19 3.12 14.40
C HIS A 337 33.03 3.32 12.91
N GLY A 338 33.50 2.37 12.09
CA GLY A 338 33.27 2.40 10.65
C GLY A 338 31.77 2.49 10.35
N MET A 339 31.42 2.88 9.12
CA MET A 339 30.04 2.96 8.65
C MET A 339 29.26 1.67 8.98
N GLN A 340 28.08 1.83 9.55
CA GLN A 340 27.18 0.72 9.92
C GLN A 340 26.10 0.50 8.86
N ARG A 341 25.39 -0.65 8.91
CA ARG A 341 24.24 -0.91 8.01
C ARG A 341 23.14 0.14 8.18
N SER A 342 22.90 0.60 9.40
CA SER A 342 21.93 1.67 9.67
C SER A 342 22.31 2.99 9.01
N ASP A 343 23.61 3.34 8.97
CA ASP A 343 24.06 4.57 8.30
C ASP A 343 23.82 4.50 6.79
N VAL A 344 24.00 3.32 6.18
CA VAL A 344 23.70 3.08 4.76
C VAL A 344 22.21 3.27 4.49
N ILE A 345 21.34 2.64 5.30
CA ILE A 345 19.89 2.76 5.14
C ILE A 345 19.43 4.20 5.34
N ALA A 346 19.88 4.87 6.41
CA ALA A 346 19.54 6.27 6.66
C ALA A 346 20.05 7.20 5.54
N GLY A 347 21.24 6.96 5.02
CA GLY A 347 21.81 7.71 3.88
C GLY A 347 20.99 7.55 2.60
N PHE A 348 20.57 6.32 2.28
CA PHE A 348 19.65 6.04 1.17
C PHE A 348 18.30 6.75 1.35
N LEU A 349 17.68 6.62 2.52
CA LEU A 349 16.38 7.23 2.81
C LEU A 349 16.46 8.77 2.77
N LYS A 350 17.50 9.36 3.33
CA LYS A 350 17.74 10.82 3.25
C LYS A 350 17.74 11.30 1.82
N ARG A 351 18.42 10.58 0.94
CA ARG A 351 18.49 10.89 -0.49
C ARG A 351 17.14 10.71 -1.16
N ALA A 352 16.49 9.56 -0.97
CA ALA A 352 15.20 9.26 -1.56
C ALA A 352 14.11 10.25 -1.11
N TYR A 353 14.03 10.54 0.19
CA TYR A 353 13.09 11.52 0.74
C TYR A 353 13.33 12.93 0.16
N GLY A 354 14.59 13.34 0.07
CA GLY A 354 14.95 14.64 -0.51
C GLY A 354 14.53 14.80 -1.98
N GLU A 355 14.50 13.70 -2.75
CA GLU A 355 14.10 13.70 -4.16
C GLU A 355 12.58 13.53 -4.35
N LEU A 356 11.89 12.83 -3.45
CA LEU A 356 10.45 12.53 -3.56
C LEU A 356 9.56 13.56 -2.87
N HIS A 357 9.91 14.02 -1.67
CA HIS A 357 9.08 14.95 -0.89
C HIS A 357 8.67 16.23 -1.65
N PRO A 358 9.54 16.86 -2.49
CA PRO A 358 9.14 18.02 -3.30
C PRO A 358 8.05 17.74 -4.34
N THR A 359 7.76 16.47 -4.66
CA THR A 359 6.69 16.09 -5.60
C THR A 359 5.30 16.13 -4.97
N GLY A 360 5.22 16.22 -3.64
CA GLY A 360 3.98 16.22 -2.86
C GLY A 360 3.44 14.83 -2.54
N VAL A 361 4.13 13.74 -2.92
CA VAL A 361 3.78 12.38 -2.50
C VAL A 361 4.21 12.13 -1.06
N LEU A 362 3.42 11.38 -0.31
CA LEU A 362 3.85 10.86 0.99
C LEU A 362 4.84 9.71 0.79
N LEU A 363 5.84 9.62 1.66
CA LEU A 363 6.74 8.47 1.74
C LEU A 363 6.43 7.64 2.98
N SER A 364 6.07 6.38 2.81
CA SER A 364 5.89 5.40 3.87
C SER A 364 6.94 4.29 3.82
N LEU A 365 7.29 3.75 4.98
CA LEU A 365 8.33 2.71 5.11
C LEU A 365 7.77 1.48 5.83
N ASP A 366 7.98 0.31 5.23
CA ASP A 366 7.71 -0.96 5.86
C ASP A 366 8.90 -1.40 6.71
N VAL A 367 8.63 -1.75 7.96
CA VAL A 367 9.64 -2.23 8.90
C VAL A 367 9.16 -3.52 9.58
N PHE A 368 10.09 -4.35 10.02
CA PHE A 368 9.71 -5.52 10.79
C PHE A 368 9.03 -5.16 12.11
N GLY A 369 7.92 -5.81 12.43
CA GLY A 369 7.22 -5.61 13.71
C GLY A 369 8.10 -5.88 14.93
N VAL A 370 9.02 -6.86 14.84
CA VAL A 370 9.97 -7.18 15.92
C VAL A 370 10.97 -6.07 16.22
N MET A 371 11.14 -5.09 15.33
CA MET A 371 11.99 -3.92 15.59
C MET A 371 11.47 -3.07 16.76
N ALA A 372 10.20 -3.22 17.15
CA ALA A 372 9.65 -2.62 18.36
C ALA A 372 10.44 -3.00 19.63
N TRP A 373 11.08 -4.17 19.66
CA TRP A 373 11.89 -4.63 20.80
C TRP A 373 13.34 -4.15 20.79
N GLN A 374 13.78 -3.47 19.72
CA GLN A 374 15.11 -2.87 19.61
C GLN A 374 16.26 -3.82 19.96
N ARG A 375 16.11 -5.12 19.60
CA ARG A 375 17.18 -6.10 19.87
C ARG A 375 18.40 -5.79 19.00
N GLN A 376 19.58 -5.73 19.63
CA GLN A 376 20.83 -5.39 18.94
C GLN A 376 21.13 -6.30 17.73
N VAL A 377 20.76 -7.59 17.83
CA VAL A 377 20.96 -8.54 16.73
C VAL A 377 20.10 -8.17 15.50
N ASP A 378 18.86 -7.75 15.70
CA ASP A 378 17.96 -7.38 14.61
C ASP A 378 18.45 -6.09 13.94
N LEU A 379 18.84 -5.09 14.74
CA LEU A 379 19.40 -3.83 14.25
C LEU A 379 20.70 -4.05 13.46
N SER A 380 21.64 -4.82 14.00
CA SER A 380 22.93 -5.08 13.36
C SER A 380 22.81 -5.87 12.05
N HIS A 381 21.82 -6.74 11.93
CA HIS A 381 21.58 -7.50 10.71
C HIS A 381 20.80 -6.72 9.67
N THR A 382 19.70 -6.06 10.06
CA THR A 382 18.80 -5.38 9.12
C THR A 382 19.24 -3.98 8.75
N GLY A 383 19.89 -3.27 9.69
CA GLY A 383 20.14 -1.83 9.59
C GLY A 383 18.88 -0.97 9.75
N GLN A 384 17.75 -1.55 10.22
CA GLN A 384 16.51 -0.82 10.46
C GLN A 384 16.56 -0.09 11.81
N ASP A 385 17.33 0.98 11.88
CA ASP A 385 17.29 1.92 13.00
C ASP A 385 16.03 2.80 12.87
N ILE A 386 15.03 2.51 13.68
CA ILE A 386 13.71 3.13 13.57
C ILE A 386 13.76 4.65 13.76
N VAL A 387 14.59 5.15 14.67
CA VAL A 387 14.75 6.60 14.91
C VAL A 387 15.34 7.26 13.68
N GLN A 388 16.43 6.72 13.14
CA GLN A 388 17.07 7.27 11.94
C GLN A 388 16.14 7.20 10.71
N MET A 389 15.39 6.10 10.56
CA MET A 389 14.43 5.94 9.45
C MET A 389 13.27 6.93 9.55
N ALA A 390 12.77 7.19 10.76
CA ALA A 390 11.66 8.12 11.00
C ALA A 390 11.97 9.57 10.58
N HIS A 391 13.24 9.97 10.55
CA HIS A 391 13.65 11.30 10.03
C HIS A 391 13.38 11.49 8.53
N TYR A 392 13.24 10.40 7.78
CA TYR A 392 13.19 10.42 6.32
C TYR A 392 11.96 9.70 5.76
N CYS A 393 10.82 9.79 6.48
CA CYS A 393 9.52 9.34 6.00
C CYS A 393 8.38 10.13 6.68
N ASP A 394 7.20 10.06 6.09
CA ASP A 394 5.99 10.64 6.64
C ASP A 394 5.22 9.63 7.49
N VAL A 395 5.28 8.35 7.10
CA VAL A 395 4.55 7.25 7.71
C VAL A 395 5.48 6.06 7.93
N LEU A 396 5.43 5.48 9.13
CA LEU A 396 6.08 4.21 9.43
C LEU A 396 5.02 3.11 9.51
N SER A 397 5.22 2.04 8.73
CA SER A 397 4.26 0.93 8.59
C SER A 397 4.88 -0.37 9.11
N PRO A 398 4.85 -0.61 10.44
CA PRO A 398 5.38 -1.85 10.99
C PRO A 398 4.51 -3.05 10.62
N MET A 399 5.14 -4.14 10.18
CA MET A 399 4.52 -5.41 9.84
C MET A 399 4.20 -6.20 11.12
N ILE A 400 3.09 -5.89 11.77
CA ILE A 400 2.68 -6.50 13.03
C ILE A 400 1.73 -7.67 12.73
N TYR A 401 2.31 -8.78 12.28
CA TYR A 401 1.57 -10.03 12.07
C TYR A 401 1.73 -10.92 13.29
N PRO A 402 0.72 -11.08 14.15
CA PRO A 402 0.87 -11.82 15.42
C PRO A 402 1.49 -13.19 15.25
N SER A 403 1.13 -13.91 14.19
CA SER A 403 1.68 -15.24 13.90
C SER A 403 3.20 -15.28 13.63
N HIS A 404 3.87 -14.14 13.47
CA HIS A 404 5.32 -14.06 13.19
C HIS A 404 6.19 -13.81 14.44
N PHE A 405 5.59 -13.61 15.61
CA PHE A 405 6.30 -13.30 16.87
C PHE A 405 6.72 -14.56 17.67
N PHE A 406 7.41 -15.50 16.99
CA PHE A 406 7.83 -16.75 17.62
C PHE A 406 8.80 -16.56 18.77
N GLY A 407 8.53 -17.26 19.88
CA GLY A 407 9.40 -17.31 21.04
C GLY A 407 9.49 -15.99 21.80
N MET A 408 8.61 -15.03 21.50
CA MET A 408 8.55 -13.75 22.19
C MET A 408 7.56 -13.81 23.36
N ASP A 409 7.87 -13.09 24.42
CA ASP A 409 7.07 -12.93 25.65
C ASP A 409 6.61 -14.24 26.30
N ASN A 410 7.32 -15.35 26.03
CA ASN A 410 6.96 -16.70 26.47
C ASN A 410 5.55 -17.16 26.07
N ILE A 411 5.00 -16.59 24.98
CA ILE A 411 3.70 -16.96 24.43
C ILE A 411 3.90 -18.07 23.39
N PRO A 412 3.37 -19.28 23.63
CA PRO A 412 3.63 -20.43 22.73
C PRO A 412 2.93 -20.32 21.38
N HIS A 413 1.79 -19.61 21.31
CA HIS A 413 0.99 -19.43 20.10
C HIS A 413 0.70 -17.95 19.84
N PRO A 414 1.67 -17.15 19.44
CA PRO A 414 1.50 -15.71 19.31
C PRO A 414 0.42 -15.32 18.27
N GLY A 415 0.19 -16.15 17.26
CA GLY A 415 -0.89 -15.95 16.30
C GLY A 415 -2.29 -15.93 16.90
N ASP A 416 -2.49 -16.52 18.08
CA ASP A 416 -3.78 -16.54 18.77
C ASP A 416 -3.93 -15.37 19.77
N GLU A 417 -2.91 -14.49 19.89
CA GLU A 417 -2.88 -13.36 20.81
C GLU A 417 -2.70 -12.01 20.08
N PRO A 418 -3.62 -11.66 19.13
CA PRO A 418 -3.46 -10.48 18.31
C PRO A 418 -3.44 -9.18 19.12
N ALA A 419 -4.29 -9.05 20.14
CA ALA A 419 -4.34 -7.85 20.97
C ALA A 419 -3.02 -7.60 21.72
N HIS A 420 -2.35 -8.68 22.19
CA HIS A 420 -1.08 -8.55 22.88
C HIS A 420 0.01 -8.03 21.96
N PHE A 421 0.28 -8.72 20.84
CA PHE A 421 1.41 -8.37 19.98
C PHE A 421 1.20 -7.05 19.22
N ILE A 422 -0.02 -6.73 18.82
CA ILE A 422 -0.32 -5.44 18.22
C ILE A 422 -0.19 -4.32 19.26
N GLY A 423 -0.77 -4.53 20.46
CA GLY A 423 -0.70 -3.53 21.52
C GLY A 423 0.72 -3.21 21.96
N GLU A 424 1.52 -4.24 22.27
CA GLU A 424 2.92 -4.09 22.67
C GLU A 424 3.77 -3.47 21.56
N SER A 425 3.59 -3.91 20.31
CA SER A 425 4.33 -3.33 19.18
C SER A 425 4.01 -1.85 19.00
N MET A 426 2.74 -1.48 19.00
CA MET A 426 2.30 -0.09 18.81
C MET A 426 2.82 0.80 19.94
N ASP A 427 2.63 0.42 21.22
CA ASP A 427 3.13 1.19 22.36
C ASP A 427 4.66 1.44 22.27
N ARG A 428 5.41 0.45 21.81
CA ARG A 428 6.87 0.56 21.64
C ARG A 428 7.24 1.44 20.46
N PHE A 429 6.60 1.29 19.29
CA PHE A 429 6.87 2.16 18.14
C PHE A 429 6.52 3.61 18.45
N GLU A 430 5.39 3.90 19.10
CA GLU A 430 5.03 5.25 19.54
C GLU A 430 6.08 5.85 20.49
N LEU A 431 6.61 5.04 21.40
CA LEU A 431 7.67 5.48 22.31
C LEU A 431 8.98 5.77 21.58
N ILE A 432 9.41 4.88 20.68
CA ILE A 432 10.65 4.99 19.92
C ILE A 432 10.65 6.21 19.00
N THR A 433 9.50 6.48 18.36
CA THR A 433 9.36 7.59 17.39
C THR A 433 8.84 8.88 18.00
N LYS A 434 8.78 8.95 19.32
CA LYS A 434 8.25 10.12 20.02
C LYS A 434 9.06 11.37 19.71
N GLY A 435 8.41 12.35 19.10
CA GLY A 435 9.03 13.62 18.73
C GLY A 435 9.58 13.68 17.31
N GLU A 436 9.64 12.55 16.58
CA GLU A 436 10.14 12.49 15.20
C GLU A 436 9.12 13.00 14.17
N GLY A 437 7.87 13.18 14.59
CA GLY A 437 6.81 13.71 13.73
C GLY A 437 6.30 12.72 12.67
N VAL A 438 6.75 11.48 12.66
CA VAL A 438 6.22 10.40 11.83
C VAL A 438 4.91 9.86 12.44
N VAL A 439 3.99 9.35 11.61
CA VAL A 439 2.81 8.63 12.08
C VAL A 439 2.97 7.12 11.91
N ILE A 440 2.34 6.34 12.79
CA ILE A 440 2.40 4.88 12.75
C ILE A 440 1.13 4.34 12.11
N ARG A 441 1.28 3.54 11.03
CA ARG A 441 0.20 2.89 10.31
C ARG A 441 0.56 1.42 10.10
N PRO A 442 0.13 0.51 10.99
CA PRO A 442 0.59 -0.88 10.97
C PRO A 442 0.00 -1.67 9.81
N TRP A 443 0.80 -2.61 9.31
CA TRP A 443 0.33 -3.75 8.55
C TRP A 443 -0.28 -4.78 9.51
N LEU A 444 -1.50 -5.22 9.22
CA LEU A 444 -2.26 -6.20 9.99
C LEU A 444 -2.43 -7.50 9.21
N GLN A 445 -2.51 -8.61 9.93
CA GLN A 445 -2.60 -9.94 9.37
C GLN A 445 -4.00 -10.22 8.82
N ALA A 446 -4.14 -10.34 7.49
CA ALA A 446 -5.36 -10.74 6.81
C ALA A 446 -5.23 -12.12 6.13
N PHE A 447 -4.48 -13.03 6.75
CA PHE A 447 -4.24 -14.39 6.24
C PHE A 447 -4.22 -15.41 7.38
N HIS A 448 -4.63 -16.65 7.04
CA HIS A 448 -4.63 -17.77 7.97
C HIS A 448 -3.26 -18.46 7.97
N TRP A 449 -2.45 -18.20 9.00
CA TRP A 449 -1.18 -18.89 9.22
C TRP A 449 -0.82 -18.93 10.72
N ARG A 450 -0.58 -20.12 11.24
CA ARG A 450 -0.23 -20.36 12.67
C ARG A 450 -1.15 -19.65 13.67
N THR A 451 -2.46 -19.65 13.37
CA THR A 451 -3.51 -19.18 14.26
C THR A 451 -4.71 -20.11 14.20
N LYS A 452 -5.35 -20.38 15.30
CA LYS A 452 -6.60 -21.15 15.40
C LYS A 452 -7.83 -20.27 15.28
N THR A 453 -7.67 -18.97 15.54
CA THR A 453 -8.77 -18.01 15.75
C THR A 453 -9.01 -17.09 14.54
N TYR A 454 -8.41 -17.36 13.36
CA TYR A 454 -8.58 -16.49 12.18
C TYR A 454 -10.04 -16.43 11.72
N SER A 455 -10.69 -15.29 12.01
CA SER A 455 -12.11 -15.04 11.80
C SER A 455 -12.35 -13.54 11.56
N PRO A 456 -13.56 -13.08 11.21
CA PRO A 456 -13.88 -11.65 11.21
C PRO A 456 -13.60 -10.96 12.55
N GLU A 457 -13.85 -11.63 13.67
CA GLU A 457 -13.55 -11.10 15.01
C GLU A 457 -12.05 -10.91 15.22
N TYR A 458 -11.21 -11.83 14.71
CA TYR A 458 -9.76 -11.67 14.71
C TYR A 458 -9.31 -10.39 13.97
N ILE A 459 -9.97 -10.04 12.88
CA ILE A 459 -9.72 -8.80 12.12
C ILE A 459 -10.11 -7.58 12.96
N LYS A 460 -11.28 -7.60 13.62
CA LYS A 460 -11.75 -6.49 14.47
C LYS A 460 -10.79 -6.22 15.62
N ILE A 461 -10.39 -7.26 16.35
CA ILE A 461 -9.44 -7.15 17.47
C ILE A 461 -8.14 -6.45 17.02
N GLN A 462 -7.61 -6.82 15.86
CA GLN A 462 -6.39 -6.20 15.33
C GLN A 462 -6.57 -4.70 15.08
N VAL A 463 -7.65 -4.32 14.37
CA VAL A 463 -7.94 -2.92 14.03
C VAL A 463 -8.19 -2.08 15.29
N GLU A 464 -9.02 -2.57 16.19
CA GLU A 464 -9.38 -1.87 17.44
C GLU A 464 -8.15 -1.67 18.32
N THR A 465 -7.32 -2.70 18.46
CA THR A 465 -6.08 -2.60 19.23
C THR A 465 -5.13 -1.58 18.61
N ALA A 466 -4.87 -1.65 17.31
CA ALA A 466 -3.98 -0.71 16.63
C ALA A 466 -4.46 0.74 16.79
N LYS A 467 -5.75 1.00 16.60
CA LYS A 467 -6.34 2.34 16.75
C LYS A 467 -6.30 2.84 18.18
N SER A 468 -6.62 2.00 19.17
CA SER A 468 -6.58 2.37 20.59
C SER A 468 -5.18 2.74 21.07
N LYS A 469 -4.14 2.29 20.34
CA LYS A 469 -2.72 2.52 20.60
C LYS A 469 -2.10 3.61 19.72
N GLY A 470 -2.90 4.49 19.13
CA GLY A 470 -2.42 5.64 18.36
C GLY A 470 -2.24 5.41 16.87
N GLY A 471 -2.50 4.21 16.36
CA GLY A 471 -2.39 3.92 14.94
C GLY A 471 -3.26 4.82 14.06
N VAL A 472 -2.67 5.44 13.03
CA VAL A 472 -3.35 6.30 12.08
C VAL A 472 -3.78 5.47 10.86
N GLY A 473 -4.89 4.76 11.03
CA GLY A 473 -5.36 3.78 10.05
C GLY A 473 -4.61 2.45 10.12
N PHE A 474 -4.71 1.66 9.06
CA PHE A 474 -4.11 0.33 8.95
C PHE A 474 -4.03 -0.15 7.50
N LEU A 475 -3.17 -1.14 7.26
CA LEU A 475 -3.00 -1.81 5.99
C LEU A 475 -3.19 -3.33 6.20
N PHE A 476 -4.05 -3.98 5.42
CA PHE A 476 -4.21 -5.43 5.46
C PHE A 476 -3.33 -6.13 4.45
N TRP A 477 -2.53 -7.09 4.93
CA TRP A 477 -1.69 -7.93 4.09
C TRP A 477 -2.31 -9.30 3.85
N ASN A 478 -2.46 -9.67 2.58
CA ASN A 478 -2.73 -11.04 2.16
C ASN A 478 -2.10 -11.28 0.78
N ALA A 479 -1.07 -12.14 0.72
CA ALA A 479 -0.36 -12.44 -0.53
C ALA A 479 -1.24 -13.09 -1.62
N ALA A 480 -2.32 -13.80 -1.21
CA ALA A 480 -3.30 -14.39 -2.12
C ALA A 480 -4.42 -13.41 -2.51
N ASN A 481 -4.42 -12.18 -1.95
CA ASN A 481 -5.47 -11.17 -2.13
C ASN A 481 -6.89 -11.66 -1.70
N ASP A 482 -6.98 -12.58 -0.75
CA ASP A 482 -8.25 -13.02 -0.14
C ASP A 482 -8.59 -12.13 1.06
N TYR A 483 -9.58 -11.27 0.88
CA TYR A 483 -10.07 -10.35 1.90
C TYR A 483 -11.46 -10.72 2.43
N SER A 484 -11.86 -11.99 2.32
CA SER A 484 -13.18 -12.48 2.78
C SER A 484 -13.44 -12.14 4.25
N LYS A 485 -12.46 -12.27 5.14
CA LYS A 485 -12.62 -11.93 6.56
C LYS A 485 -12.65 -10.42 6.82
N PRO A 486 -11.73 -9.60 6.26
CA PRO A 486 -11.86 -8.14 6.29
C PRO A 486 -13.20 -7.63 5.75
N PHE A 487 -13.67 -8.12 4.62
CA PHE A 487 -14.97 -7.71 4.05
C PHE A 487 -16.14 -7.97 4.99
N THR A 488 -16.11 -9.08 5.72
CA THR A 488 -17.14 -9.40 6.72
C THR A 488 -17.01 -8.52 7.98
N ALA A 489 -15.81 -8.20 8.40
CA ALA A 489 -15.55 -7.46 9.64
C ALA A 489 -15.79 -5.94 9.50
N MET A 490 -15.43 -5.36 8.35
CA MET A 490 -15.42 -3.90 8.13
C MET A 490 -16.78 -3.19 8.32
N PRO A 491 -17.93 -3.73 7.86
CA PRO A 491 -19.21 -3.05 8.04
C PRO A 491 -19.55 -2.74 9.50
N GLU A 492 -19.25 -3.66 10.41
CA GLU A 492 -19.50 -3.48 11.84
C GLU A 492 -18.54 -2.44 12.45
N MET A 493 -17.28 -2.42 12.02
CA MET A 493 -16.28 -1.46 12.50
C MET A 493 -16.52 -0.04 11.97
N LYS A 494 -17.08 0.09 10.76
CA LYS A 494 -17.34 1.37 10.10
C LYS A 494 -18.20 2.31 10.96
N GLU A 495 -19.19 1.80 11.66
CA GLU A 495 -20.08 2.59 12.50
C GLU A 495 -19.49 2.89 13.88
N ALA A 496 -18.77 1.93 14.46
CA ALA A 496 -18.30 2.01 15.85
C ALA A 496 -16.93 2.70 16.01
N ASN A 497 -15.99 2.48 15.07
CA ASN A 497 -14.57 2.76 15.29
C ASN A 497 -13.97 3.80 14.33
N PHE A 498 -14.62 4.10 13.22
CA PHE A 498 -14.13 5.16 12.34
C PHE A 498 -14.65 6.50 12.85
N LYS A 499 -13.75 7.46 13.09
CA LYS A 499 -14.15 8.79 13.57
C LYS A 499 -15.26 9.32 12.68
N GLN A 500 -16.49 9.31 13.21
CA GLN A 500 -17.60 10.02 12.59
C GLN A 500 -17.21 11.48 12.55
N GLY A 501 -17.03 12.03 11.37
CA GLY A 501 -16.75 13.44 11.20
C GLY A 501 -15.41 13.83 10.59
N THR A 502 -14.44 12.93 10.38
CA THR A 502 -13.51 13.14 9.29
C THR A 502 -14.31 12.90 8.01
N LYS A 503 -15.01 13.94 7.55
CA LYS A 503 -15.48 13.97 6.16
C LYS A 503 -14.32 13.51 5.33
N ASP A 504 -14.52 12.49 4.50
CA ASP A 504 -13.51 12.14 3.48
C ASP A 504 -13.00 13.46 2.93
N PRO A 505 -11.70 13.69 2.89
CA PRO A 505 -11.15 14.95 2.43
C PRO A 505 -11.84 15.36 1.13
N LYS A 506 -12.15 16.65 0.97
CA LYS A 506 -12.89 17.15 -0.21
C LYS A 506 -12.27 16.69 -1.54
N TYR A 507 -10.97 16.45 -1.56
CA TYR A 507 -10.23 16.05 -2.76
C TYR A 507 -10.46 14.60 -3.19
N PHE A 508 -11.13 13.78 -2.39
CA PHE A 508 -11.54 12.42 -2.77
C PHE A 508 -12.98 12.35 -3.30
N ARG A 509 -13.62 13.48 -3.54
CA ARG A 509 -14.95 13.48 -4.17
C ARG A 509 -14.81 13.26 -5.66
N GLY A 510 -15.54 12.28 -6.17
CA GLY A 510 -15.54 11.95 -7.60
C GLY A 510 -15.97 13.09 -8.53
N ASP A 511 -16.71 14.07 -7.99
CA ASP A 511 -17.17 15.28 -8.69
C ASP A 511 -16.07 16.35 -8.84
N GLU A 512 -14.98 16.28 -8.08
CA GLU A 512 -13.82 17.19 -8.17
C GLU A 512 -12.72 16.67 -9.10
N LEU A 513 -12.80 15.41 -9.53
CA LEU A 513 -11.86 14.83 -10.49
C LEU A 513 -12.30 15.20 -11.93
N PRO A 514 -11.34 15.55 -12.81
CA PRO A 514 -11.69 15.82 -14.21
C PRO A 514 -12.37 14.58 -14.81
N THR A 515 -13.64 14.72 -15.12
CA THR A 515 -14.41 13.68 -15.78
C THR A 515 -13.77 13.40 -17.13
N PRO A 516 -13.44 12.15 -17.50
CA PRO A 516 -13.02 11.85 -18.86
C PRO A 516 -14.08 12.37 -19.81
N THR A 517 -13.68 13.07 -20.86
CA THR A 517 -14.54 13.69 -21.89
C THR A 517 -15.54 12.69 -22.52
N VAL A 518 -15.39 11.41 -22.25
CA VAL A 518 -16.18 10.30 -22.78
C VAL A 518 -17.54 10.11 -22.09
N GLN A 519 -17.71 10.52 -20.83
CA GLN A 519 -19.01 10.32 -20.15
C GLN A 519 -20.13 11.22 -20.72
N ALA A 520 -19.78 12.32 -21.38
CA ALA A 520 -20.79 13.20 -22.01
C ALA A 520 -21.38 12.64 -23.33
N ALA A 521 -20.74 11.60 -23.91
CA ALA A 521 -21.16 11.03 -25.20
C ALA A 521 -22.17 9.86 -25.10
N LEU A 522 -22.43 9.37 -23.87
CA LEU A 522 -23.31 8.22 -23.64
C LEU A 522 -24.73 8.60 -23.16
N THR A 523 -25.06 9.88 -23.05
CA THR A 523 -26.45 10.29 -22.87
C THR A 523 -27.16 10.17 -24.23
N PRO A 524 -28.17 9.32 -24.39
CA PRO A 524 -28.95 9.30 -25.61
C PRO A 524 -29.57 10.68 -25.78
N ALA A 525 -29.37 11.30 -26.93
CA ALA A 525 -30.16 12.47 -27.33
C ALA A 525 -31.64 12.09 -27.28
N ASN A 526 -32.41 12.77 -26.44
CA ASN A 526 -33.87 12.68 -26.40
C ASN A 526 -34.49 13.03 -27.74
#